data_4b495305d38377dd77a1cf03baf78c24
#
_entry.id   4b495305d38377dd77a1cf03baf78c24
#
_cell.length_a   1.000
_cell.length_b   1.000
_cell.length_c   1.000
_cell.angle_alpha   90.00
_cell.angle_beta   90.00
_cell.angle_gamma   90.00
#
_symmetry.space_group_name_H-M   'P 1'
#
loop_
_entity.id
_entity.type
_entity.pdbx_description
1 polymer ?
#
loop_
_entity_poly.entity_id
_entity_poly.type
_entity_poly.pdbx_seq_one_letter_code
_entity_poly.pdbx_strand_id
1 'polypeptide(L)'
;LTLGIPGELAGEFELVVPTDLRNAIIDRKNQDDFMEQLRKNDLILALSKGLINTFGIVTFEHLYAELIHQGVFNGPDHHKHVQELLWLQQYHRADYIVHYRYYAIPYFQEPALEYDSLQRRQDLRRVELTKQQLISRSTEDYFLEIPEYKRLRSLFQKLEGLYPDDVHGLLFEMYVMLNEDAMPTTIMNMINDKVVFDSLEQINTIMKLVSEAANAKPRWFLKGHSPISLFREEKKQLTPLPEKQVVGRNDLCPCGSGKKYKKCCMK
;
A
#
# COMPACT_ATOMS: atom_id res chain seq x y z
N LEU A 1 6.59 16.52 -19.35
CA LEU A 1 5.62 16.94 -20.37
C LEU A 1 6.11 16.44 -21.72
N THR A 2 5.67 15.25 -22.16
CA THR A 2 5.84 14.78 -23.52
C THR A 2 4.67 15.28 -24.35
N LEU A 3 4.78 16.49 -24.86
CA LEU A 3 3.91 17.00 -25.92
C LEU A 3 4.53 16.60 -27.26
N GLY A 4 4.21 15.41 -27.74
CA GLY A 4 4.67 14.95 -29.05
C GLY A 4 3.52 14.31 -29.82
N ILE A 5 3.53 14.50 -31.14
CA ILE A 5 2.65 13.79 -32.06
C ILE A 5 3.34 12.46 -32.39
N PRO A 6 2.70 11.30 -32.21
CA PRO A 6 3.28 10.03 -32.62
C PRO A 6 3.46 10.01 -34.14
N GLY A 7 4.69 9.76 -34.57
CA GLY A 7 5.03 9.54 -35.98
C GLY A 7 5.58 8.13 -36.14
N GLU A 8 5.17 7.40 -37.16
CA GLU A 8 5.64 6.08 -37.49
C GLU A 8 6.80 6.21 -38.50
N LEU A 9 8.02 5.98 -38.07
CA LEU A 9 9.19 5.85 -38.94
C LEU A 9 9.84 4.50 -38.67
N ALA A 10 9.82 3.64 -39.66
CA ALA A 10 10.53 2.34 -39.68
C ALA A 10 10.14 1.33 -38.56
N GLY A 11 8.88 1.32 -38.12
CA GLY A 11 8.38 0.35 -37.15
C GLY A 11 8.71 0.68 -35.68
N GLU A 12 9.31 1.83 -35.40
CA GLU A 12 9.49 2.40 -34.07
C GLU A 12 8.66 3.67 -33.93
N PHE A 13 7.97 3.83 -32.80
CA PHE A 13 7.23 5.07 -32.50
C PHE A 13 8.22 6.16 -32.08
N GLU A 14 8.46 7.14 -32.96
CA GLU A 14 9.23 8.34 -32.60
C GLU A 14 8.29 9.47 -32.17
N LEU A 15 8.64 10.10 -31.06
CA LEU A 15 7.94 11.28 -30.59
C LEU A 15 8.52 12.52 -31.28
N VAL A 16 7.80 13.08 -32.24
CA VAL A 16 8.21 14.30 -32.94
C VAL A 16 7.74 15.54 -32.16
N VAL A 17 8.69 16.25 -31.56
CA VAL A 17 8.42 17.52 -30.88
C VAL A 17 8.70 18.67 -31.87
N PRO A 18 7.72 19.57 -32.16
CA PRO A 18 7.96 20.74 -32.99
C PRO A 18 9.15 21.57 -32.51
N THR A 19 9.96 22.07 -33.44
CA THR A 19 11.25 22.73 -33.13
C THR A 19 11.10 23.97 -32.26
N ASP A 20 10.05 24.76 -32.45
CA ASP A 20 9.71 25.94 -31.67
C ASP A 20 9.37 25.56 -30.20
N LEU A 21 8.57 24.51 -30.00
CA LEU A 21 8.23 23.97 -28.67
C LEU A 21 9.48 23.37 -27.99
N ARG A 22 10.31 22.64 -28.76
CA ARG A 22 11.57 22.09 -28.26
C ARG A 22 12.50 23.21 -27.75
N ASN A 23 12.67 24.25 -28.54
CA ASN A 23 13.53 25.39 -28.17
C ASN A 23 12.96 26.12 -26.94
N ALA A 24 11.65 26.38 -26.89
CA ALA A 24 11.00 26.98 -25.71
C ALA A 24 11.19 26.16 -24.44
N ILE A 25 11.14 24.80 -24.53
CA ILE A 25 11.39 23.92 -23.40
C ILE A 25 12.87 23.98 -22.97
N ILE A 26 13.80 23.98 -23.93
CA ILE A 26 15.25 24.07 -23.66
C ILE A 26 15.59 25.40 -22.99
N ASP A 27 15.07 26.51 -23.49
CA ASP A 27 15.30 27.83 -22.91
C ASP A 27 14.77 27.94 -21.48
N ARG A 28 13.57 27.38 -21.22
CA ARG A 28 13.02 27.30 -19.87
C ARG A 28 13.78 26.37 -18.95
N LYS A 29 14.26 25.23 -19.46
CA LYS A 29 15.04 24.25 -18.69
C LYS A 29 16.33 24.83 -18.12
N ASN A 30 16.88 25.86 -18.75
CA ASN A 30 18.08 26.56 -18.31
C ASN A 30 17.81 27.62 -17.22
N GLN A 31 16.55 27.79 -16.78
CA GLN A 31 16.15 28.69 -15.69
C GLN A 31 16.04 27.88 -14.39
N ASP A 32 16.78 28.28 -13.36
CA ASP A 32 16.84 27.56 -12.08
C ASP A 32 15.47 27.47 -11.39
N ASP A 33 14.66 28.52 -11.46
CA ASP A 33 13.30 28.58 -10.92
C ASP A 33 12.37 27.57 -11.58
N PHE A 34 12.51 27.34 -12.89
CA PHE A 34 11.73 26.34 -13.61
C PHE A 34 12.07 24.92 -13.17
N MET A 35 13.36 24.61 -13.01
CA MET A 35 13.79 23.29 -12.54
C MET A 35 13.38 23.03 -11.08
N GLU A 36 13.37 24.05 -10.23
CA GLU A 36 12.87 23.94 -8.87
C GLU A 36 11.37 23.67 -8.85
N GLN A 37 10.59 24.37 -9.67
CA GLN A 37 9.15 24.12 -9.81
C GLN A 37 8.85 22.71 -10.32
N LEU A 38 9.62 22.19 -11.28
CA LEU A 38 9.47 20.82 -11.76
C LEU A 38 9.71 19.81 -10.64
N ARG A 39 10.81 19.94 -9.88
CA ARG A 39 11.09 19.04 -8.75
C ARG A 39 9.98 19.09 -7.70
N LYS A 40 9.41 20.27 -7.45
CA LYS A 40 8.29 20.44 -6.54
C LYS A 40 7.03 19.74 -7.07
N ASN A 41 6.74 19.86 -8.35
CA ASN A 41 5.63 19.18 -8.99
C ASN A 41 5.80 17.65 -8.94
N ASP A 42 7.00 17.13 -9.26
CA ASP A 42 7.30 15.70 -9.16
C ASP A 42 7.10 15.18 -7.72
N LEU A 43 7.50 15.96 -6.73
CA LEU A 43 7.29 15.62 -5.33
C LEU A 43 5.80 15.60 -4.97
N ILE A 44 5.01 16.58 -5.40
CA ILE A 44 3.55 16.61 -5.20
C ILE A 44 2.91 15.35 -5.80
N LEU A 45 3.26 15.02 -7.04
CA LEU A 45 2.75 13.85 -7.74
C LEU A 45 3.12 12.55 -7.04
N ALA A 46 4.38 12.41 -6.63
CA ALA A 46 4.85 11.22 -5.91
C ALA A 46 4.14 11.04 -4.56
N LEU A 47 4.03 12.09 -3.75
CA LEU A 47 3.34 12.03 -2.46
C LEU A 47 1.85 11.70 -2.64
N SER A 48 1.20 12.35 -3.61
CA SER A 48 -0.22 12.12 -3.92
C SER A 48 -0.47 10.68 -4.37
N LYS A 49 0.35 10.15 -5.28
CA LYS A 49 0.25 8.75 -5.72
C LYS A 49 0.53 7.77 -4.57
N GLY A 50 1.51 8.06 -3.72
CA GLY A 50 1.79 7.26 -2.52
C GLY A 50 0.61 7.21 -1.55
N LEU A 51 -0.12 8.31 -1.37
CA LEU A 51 -1.36 8.36 -0.59
C LEU A 51 -2.47 7.51 -1.23
N ILE A 52 -2.70 7.70 -2.54
CA ILE A 52 -3.72 6.96 -3.29
C ILE A 52 -3.43 5.45 -3.23
N ASN A 53 -2.21 5.03 -3.46
CA ASN A 53 -1.81 3.63 -3.37
C ASN A 53 -1.98 3.05 -1.96
N THR A 54 -1.78 3.88 -0.92
CA THR A 54 -1.90 3.43 0.48
C THR A 54 -3.34 3.27 0.92
N PHE A 55 -4.23 4.18 0.51
CA PHE A 55 -5.60 4.26 1.01
C PHE A 55 -6.66 3.85 -0.03
N GLY A 56 -6.25 3.60 -1.28
CA GLY A 56 -7.13 3.29 -2.41
C GLY A 56 -7.89 4.50 -2.94
N ILE A 57 -8.47 5.29 -2.06
CA ILE A 57 -9.19 6.53 -2.34
C ILE A 57 -8.85 7.58 -1.29
N VAL A 58 -8.60 8.80 -1.73
CA VAL A 58 -8.43 9.97 -0.87
C VAL A 58 -9.27 11.14 -1.37
N THR A 59 -9.69 12.02 -0.47
CA THR A 59 -10.29 13.30 -0.86
C THR A 59 -9.19 14.34 -1.09
N PHE A 60 -9.51 15.37 -1.85
CA PHE A 60 -8.57 16.47 -2.06
C PHE A 60 -8.13 17.11 -0.75
N GLU A 61 -9.06 17.31 0.17
CA GLU A 61 -8.78 17.93 1.47
C GLU A 61 -7.75 17.09 2.27
N HIS A 62 -7.91 15.76 2.28
CA HIS A 62 -6.96 14.88 2.94
C HIS A 62 -5.59 14.91 2.26
N LEU A 63 -5.57 14.80 0.93
CA LEU A 63 -4.34 14.85 0.13
C LEU A 63 -3.59 16.16 0.36
N TYR A 64 -4.29 17.28 0.29
CA TYR A 64 -3.67 18.58 0.45
C TYR A 64 -3.16 18.84 1.88
N ALA A 65 -3.92 18.40 2.89
CA ALA A 65 -3.48 18.46 4.29
C ALA A 65 -2.19 17.67 4.51
N GLU A 66 -2.08 16.51 3.86
CA GLU A 66 -0.87 15.69 3.94
C GLU A 66 0.32 16.35 3.24
N LEU A 67 0.13 17.00 2.08
CA LEU A 67 1.19 17.77 1.41
C LEU A 67 1.73 18.91 2.30
N ILE A 68 0.86 19.57 3.05
CA ILE A 68 1.27 20.57 4.05
C ILE A 68 2.03 19.90 5.19
N HIS A 69 1.52 18.80 5.73
CA HIS A 69 2.16 18.05 6.82
C HIS A 69 3.58 17.59 6.44
N GLN A 70 3.77 17.16 5.20
CA GLN A 70 5.07 16.75 4.66
C GLN A 70 6.01 17.91 4.28
N GLY A 71 5.58 19.17 4.53
CA GLY A 71 6.39 20.36 4.32
C GLY A 71 6.57 20.74 2.84
N VAL A 72 5.62 20.37 1.97
CA VAL A 72 5.64 20.79 0.56
C VAL A 72 5.21 22.24 0.42
N PHE A 73 4.29 22.69 1.28
CA PHE A 73 3.75 24.04 1.30
C PHE A 73 3.69 24.60 2.73
N ASN A 74 3.82 25.91 2.84
CA ASN A 74 3.72 26.62 4.11
C ASN A 74 2.32 27.18 4.41
N GLY A 75 1.31 26.86 3.56
CA GLY A 75 -0.07 27.38 3.72
C GLY A 75 -1.01 26.92 2.60
N PRO A 76 -2.27 27.40 2.62
CA PRO A 76 -3.33 26.91 1.74
C PRO A 76 -3.34 27.50 0.32
N ASP A 77 -2.42 28.39 -0.03
CA ASP A 77 -2.51 29.22 -1.24
C ASP A 77 -2.23 28.47 -2.55
N HIS A 78 -1.99 27.15 -2.48
CA HIS A 78 -1.59 26.35 -3.63
C HIS A 78 -2.66 25.34 -4.10
N HIS A 79 -3.88 25.41 -3.58
CA HIS A 79 -4.97 24.47 -3.90
C HIS A 79 -5.19 24.29 -5.40
N LYS A 80 -5.35 25.43 -6.11
CA LYS A 80 -5.62 25.42 -7.55
C LYS A 80 -4.48 24.76 -8.33
N HIS A 81 -3.23 25.09 -8.02
CA HIS A 81 -2.06 24.52 -8.66
C HIS A 81 -2.01 23.00 -8.48
N VAL A 82 -2.23 22.51 -7.25
CA VAL A 82 -2.23 21.06 -6.96
C VAL A 82 -3.38 20.35 -7.69
N GLN A 83 -4.59 20.94 -7.68
CA GLN A 83 -5.73 20.35 -8.40
C GLN A 83 -5.48 20.26 -9.91
N GLU A 84 -4.98 21.33 -10.52
CA GLU A 84 -4.65 21.35 -11.95
C GLU A 84 -3.55 20.33 -12.30
N LEU A 85 -2.51 20.25 -11.48
CA LEU A 85 -1.40 19.32 -11.68
C LEU A 85 -1.89 17.86 -11.62
N LEU A 86 -2.68 17.52 -10.61
CA LEU A 86 -3.24 16.17 -10.45
C LEU A 86 -4.24 15.83 -11.54
N TRP A 87 -5.07 16.80 -11.95
CA TRP A 87 -6.02 16.61 -13.04
C TRP A 87 -5.30 16.38 -14.39
N LEU A 88 -4.23 17.10 -14.68
CA LEU A 88 -3.43 16.87 -15.89
C LEU A 88 -2.74 15.51 -15.88
N GLN A 89 -2.23 15.08 -14.72
CA GLN A 89 -1.47 13.84 -14.61
C GLN A 89 -2.33 12.59 -14.93
N GLN A 90 -3.62 12.56 -14.61
CA GLN A 90 -4.49 11.42 -14.90
C GLN A 90 -4.57 11.09 -16.41
N TYR A 91 -4.42 12.10 -17.29
CA TYR A 91 -4.44 11.90 -18.73
C TYR A 91 -3.09 11.41 -19.29
N HIS A 92 -2.00 11.59 -18.56
CA HIS A 92 -0.68 11.20 -19.01
C HIS A 92 -0.29 9.77 -18.65
N ARG A 93 -0.67 9.32 -17.45
CA ARG A 93 -0.24 8.02 -16.95
C ARG A 93 -1.39 7.08 -16.56
N ALA A 94 -2.59 7.60 -16.39
CA ALA A 94 -3.75 6.85 -15.91
C ALA A 94 -3.51 6.06 -14.60
N ASP A 95 -2.53 6.48 -13.81
CA ASP A 95 -2.15 5.83 -12.54
C ASP A 95 -3.23 5.94 -11.47
N TYR A 96 -4.11 6.91 -11.62
CA TYR A 96 -5.28 7.16 -10.78
C TYR A 96 -6.34 7.91 -11.58
N ILE A 97 -7.56 7.91 -11.06
CA ILE A 97 -8.68 8.68 -11.60
C ILE A 97 -9.02 9.81 -10.66
N VAL A 98 -9.47 10.94 -11.25
CA VAL A 98 -10.03 12.07 -10.53
C VAL A 98 -11.52 12.14 -10.79
N HIS A 99 -12.32 11.96 -9.74
CA HIS A 99 -13.77 12.02 -9.82
C HIS A 99 -14.33 12.97 -8.76
N TYR A 100 -14.70 14.18 -9.18
CA TYR A 100 -15.09 15.30 -8.29
C TYR A 100 -13.99 15.62 -7.28
N ARG A 101 -14.23 15.30 -6.00
CA ARG A 101 -13.29 15.51 -4.88
C ARG A 101 -12.45 14.29 -4.55
N TYR A 102 -12.68 13.17 -5.22
CA TYR A 102 -12.00 11.89 -4.95
C TYR A 102 -10.86 11.66 -5.94
N TYR A 103 -9.76 11.16 -5.41
CA TYR A 103 -8.59 10.70 -6.13
C TYR A 103 -8.43 9.22 -5.80
N ALA A 104 -8.58 8.37 -6.77
CA ALA A 104 -8.72 6.94 -6.56
C ALA A 104 -7.86 6.13 -7.53
N ILE A 105 -7.50 4.93 -7.12
CA ILE A 105 -6.93 3.95 -8.05
C ILE A 105 -7.93 3.64 -9.17
N PRO A 106 -7.44 3.27 -10.39
CA PRO A 106 -8.31 3.11 -11.57
C PRO A 106 -9.33 1.97 -11.48
N TYR A 107 -9.23 1.10 -10.46
CA TYR A 107 -10.12 -0.07 -10.29
C TYR A 107 -11.50 0.27 -9.74
N PHE A 108 -11.65 1.42 -9.09
CA PHE A 108 -12.92 1.82 -8.51
C PHE A 108 -13.84 2.44 -9.57
N GLN A 109 -14.99 1.81 -9.81
CA GLN A 109 -16.00 2.30 -10.75
C GLN A 109 -16.86 3.43 -10.16
N GLU A 110 -17.17 3.32 -8.87
CA GLU A 110 -18.00 4.26 -8.10
C GLU A 110 -17.22 4.83 -6.89
N PRO A 111 -16.25 5.75 -7.11
CA PRO A 111 -15.34 6.21 -6.06
C PRO A 111 -16.02 6.77 -4.81
N ALA A 112 -17.20 7.38 -4.95
CA ALA A 112 -17.93 7.92 -3.80
C ALA A 112 -18.46 6.81 -2.88
N LEU A 113 -19.08 5.77 -3.45
CA LEU A 113 -19.60 4.62 -2.69
C LEU A 113 -18.47 3.81 -2.06
N GLU A 114 -17.39 3.62 -2.81
CA GLU A 114 -16.20 2.92 -2.31
C GLU A 114 -15.53 3.68 -1.17
N TYR A 115 -15.44 5.01 -1.28
CA TYR A 115 -14.92 5.83 -0.20
C TYR A 115 -15.71 5.64 1.09
N ASP A 116 -17.04 5.70 1.03
CA ASP A 116 -17.91 5.50 2.18
C ASP A 116 -17.74 4.10 2.78
N SER A 117 -17.60 3.09 1.92
CA SER A 117 -17.31 1.71 2.34
C SER A 117 -15.99 1.61 3.12
N LEU A 118 -14.93 2.24 2.62
CA LEU A 118 -13.62 2.27 3.27
C LEU A 118 -13.61 3.07 4.59
N GLN A 119 -14.59 3.98 4.81
CA GLN A 119 -14.71 4.73 6.06
C GLN A 119 -15.43 3.97 7.20
N ARG A 120 -15.95 2.76 6.96
CA ARG A 120 -16.71 1.97 7.97
C ARG A 120 -15.91 1.67 9.24
N ARG A 121 -14.58 1.57 9.17
CA ARG A 121 -13.69 1.38 10.32
C ARG A 121 -13.40 2.73 10.99
N GLN A 122 -14.42 3.29 11.66
CA GLN A 122 -14.29 4.56 12.40
C GLN A 122 -13.40 4.44 13.65
N ASP A 123 -13.22 3.23 14.15
CA ASP A 123 -12.32 2.87 15.25
C ASP A 123 -10.83 3.02 14.89
N LEU A 124 -10.49 2.98 13.58
CA LEU A 124 -9.12 3.12 13.11
C LEU A 124 -8.81 4.54 12.64
N ARG A 125 -7.67 5.06 13.07
CA ARG A 125 -7.03 6.22 12.45
C ARG A 125 -6.27 5.77 11.21
N ARG A 126 -6.05 6.69 10.26
CA ARG A 126 -5.17 6.42 9.14
C ARG A 126 -3.73 6.23 9.63
N VAL A 127 -3.00 5.32 9.00
CA VAL A 127 -1.58 5.16 9.28
C VAL A 127 -0.84 6.46 8.93
N GLU A 128 0.02 6.90 9.83
CA GLU A 128 0.92 8.03 9.57
C GLU A 128 2.14 7.53 8.80
N LEU A 129 2.47 8.20 7.71
CA LEU A 129 3.57 7.84 6.85
C LEU A 129 4.57 8.98 6.74
N THR A 130 5.84 8.64 6.76
CA THR A 130 6.90 9.60 6.46
C THR A 130 6.91 9.94 4.97
N LYS A 131 7.48 11.09 4.62
CA LYS A 131 7.69 11.52 3.24
C LYS A 131 8.37 10.43 2.39
N GLN A 132 9.40 9.78 2.93
CA GLN A 132 10.12 8.72 2.23
C GLN A 132 9.24 7.48 1.99
N GLN A 133 8.40 7.12 2.95
CA GLN A 133 7.46 6.01 2.77
C GLN A 133 6.40 6.32 1.71
N LEU A 134 5.89 7.54 1.66
CA LEU A 134 4.96 7.96 0.60
C LEU A 134 5.62 7.91 -0.78
N ILE A 135 6.84 8.43 -0.91
CA ILE A 135 7.61 8.37 -2.16
C ILE A 135 7.84 6.91 -2.59
N SER A 136 8.23 6.02 -1.65
CA SER A 136 8.45 4.62 -1.99
C SER A 136 7.17 3.90 -2.45
N ARG A 137 6.01 4.33 -1.96
CA ARG A 137 4.70 3.79 -2.35
C ARG A 137 4.12 4.42 -3.61
N SER A 138 4.79 5.40 -4.21
CA SER A 138 4.33 6.06 -5.45
C SER A 138 4.61 5.26 -6.72
N THR A 139 5.42 4.22 -6.66
CA THR A 139 5.71 3.34 -7.79
C THR A 139 4.55 2.38 -8.04
N GLU A 140 4.34 1.93 -9.27
CA GLU A 140 3.31 0.95 -9.62
C GLU A 140 3.50 -0.36 -8.86
N ASP A 141 4.75 -0.77 -8.77
CA ASP A 141 5.14 -2.05 -8.21
C ASP A 141 5.54 -1.97 -6.73
N TYR A 142 5.11 -0.92 -5.99
CA TYR A 142 5.51 -0.75 -4.60
C TYR A 142 5.17 -1.97 -3.72
N PHE A 143 4.13 -2.72 -4.07
CA PHE A 143 3.75 -3.93 -3.35
C PHE A 143 4.79 -5.04 -3.46
N LEU A 144 5.57 -5.07 -4.55
CA LEU A 144 6.67 -6.02 -4.74
C LEU A 144 7.85 -5.75 -3.79
N GLU A 145 7.92 -4.55 -3.19
CA GLU A 145 8.93 -4.21 -2.19
C GLU A 145 8.63 -4.82 -0.81
N ILE A 146 7.41 -5.28 -0.58
CA ILE A 146 7.03 -6.01 0.65
C ILE A 146 7.83 -7.33 0.71
N PRO A 147 8.53 -7.62 1.83
CA PRO A 147 9.43 -8.79 1.92
C PRO A 147 8.78 -10.12 1.55
N GLU A 148 7.51 -10.29 1.91
CA GLU A 148 6.72 -11.49 1.63
C GLU A 148 6.46 -11.64 0.12
N TYR A 149 6.16 -10.54 -0.59
CA TYR A 149 6.00 -10.52 -2.04
C TYR A 149 7.31 -10.80 -2.77
N LYS A 150 8.44 -10.28 -2.28
CA LYS A 150 9.78 -10.61 -2.82
C LYS A 150 10.06 -12.12 -2.73
N ARG A 151 9.71 -12.75 -1.60
CA ARG A 151 9.86 -14.19 -1.41
C ARG A 151 8.97 -14.99 -2.36
N LEU A 152 7.68 -14.60 -2.49
CA LEU A 152 6.75 -15.21 -3.44
C LEU A 152 7.24 -15.07 -4.88
N ARG A 153 7.66 -13.86 -5.29
CA ARG A 153 8.24 -13.60 -6.61
C ARG A 153 9.41 -14.55 -6.90
N SER A 154 10.35 -14.63 -5.96
CA SER A 154 11.53 -15.50 -6.12
C SER A 154 11.18 -16.98 -6.20
N LEU A 155 10.08 -17.39 -5.59
CA LEU A 155 9.59 -18.76 -5.66
C LEU A 155 8.87 -19.02 -6.97
N PHE A 156 7.95 -18.17 -7.41
CA PHE A 156 7.22 -18.30 -8.67
C PHE A 156 8.14 -18.26 -9.89
N GLN A 157 9.20 -17.45 -9.85
CA GLN A 157 10.22 -17.42 -10.93
C GLN A 157 11.00 -18.74 -11.12
N LYS A 158 10.92 -19.67 -10.16
CA LYS A 158 11.56 -20.99 -10.25
C LYS A 158 10.60 -22.07 -10.72
N LEU A 159 9.31 -21.76 -10.85
CA LEU A 159 8.32 -22.70 -11.33
C LEU A 159 8.39 -22.82 -12.85
N GLU A 160 8.32 -24.04 -13.37
CA GLU A 160 8.29 -24.27 -14.79
C GLU A 160 7.00 -23.71 -15.41
N GLY A 161 7.11 -23.14 -16.61
CA GLY A 161 5.97 -22.63 -17.38
C GLY A 161 5.49 -21.22 -17.02
N LEU A 162 6.12 -20.52 -16.07
CA LEU A 162 5.83 -19.13 -15.76
C LEU A 162 6.89 -18.19 -16.32
N TYR A 163 6.49 -17.26 -17.14
CA TYR A 163 7.35 -16.17 -17.61
C TYR A 163 7.32 -15.00 -16.58
N PRO A 164 8.33 -14.08 -16.63
CA PRO A 164 8.39 -12.95 -15.68
C PRO A 164 7.13 -12.10 -15.64
N ASP A 165 6.47 -11.89 -16.78
CA ASP A 165 5.22 -11.13 -16.87
C ASP A 165 4.04 -11.86 -16.23
N ASP A 166 3.99 -13.21 -16.34
CA ASP A 166 2.98 -14.05 -15.68
C ASP A 166 3.13 -13.96 -14.16
N VAL A 167 4.37 -14.01 -13.67
CA VAL A 167 4.68 -13.86 -12.24
C VAL A 167 4.26 -12.49 -11.72
N HIS A 168 4.53 -11.44 -12.49
CA HIS A 168 4.10 -10.08 -12.13
C HIS A 168 2.58 -9.99 -12.08
N GLY A 169 1.89 -10.46 -13.13
CA GLY A 169 0.43 -10.47 -13.20
C GLY A 169 -0.22 -11.25 -12.05
N LEU A 170 0.34 -12.42 -11.69
CA LEU A 170 -0.13 -13.25 -10.58
C LEU A 170 -0.03 -12.52 -9.23
N LEU A 171 1.12 -11.87 -8.97
CA LEU A 171 1.35 -11.12 -7.74
C LEU A 171 0.49 -9.84 -7.68
N PHE A 172 0.27 -9.21 -8.82
CA PHE A 172 -0.61 -8.05 -8.91
C PHE A 172 -2.07 -8.42 -8.64
N GLU A 173 -2.57 -9.51 -9.22
CA GLU A 173 -3.92 -10.02 -8.96
C GLU A 173 -4.10 -10.37 -7.48
N MET A 174 -3.12 -11.04 -6.88
CA MET A 174 -3.09 -11.29 -5.44
C MET A 174 -3.11 -9.98 -4.63
N TYR A 175 -2.39 -8.94 -5.08
CA TYR A 175 -2.41 -7.62 -4.45
C TYR A 175 -3.81 -6.99 -4.47
N VAL A 176 -4.51 -7.05 -5.61
CA VAL A 176 -5.87 -6.53 -5.75
C VAL A 176 -6.83 -7.32 -4.86
N MET A 177 -6.85 -8.66 -4.96
CA MET A 177 -7.71 -9.54 -4.17
C MET A 177 -7.56 -9.31 -2.65
N LEU A 178 -6.34 -9.11 -2.16
CA LEU A 178 -6.10 -8.79 -0.75
C LEU A 178 -6.65 -7.41 -0.33
N ASN A 179 -6.75 -6.45 -1.25
CA ASN A 179 -7.39 -5.17 -0.97
C ASN A 179 -8.93 -5.29 -0.95
N GLU A 180 -9.49 -6.28 -1.64
CA GLU A 180 -10.90 -6.66 -1.62
C GLU A 180 -11.25 -7.64 -0.48
N ASP A 181 -10.33 -7.79 0.48
CA ASP A 181 -10.44 -8.66 1.65
C ASP A 181 -10.58 -10.15 1.33
N ALA A 182 -10.03 -10.60 0.19
CA ALA A 182 -10.02 -12.00 -0.15
C ALA A 182 -9.25 -12.84 0.87
N MET A 183 -9.79 -14.01 1.18
CA MET A 183 -9.13 -14.97 2.08
C MET A 183 -7.92 -15.63 1.40
N PRO A 184 -6.88 -16.03 2.15
CA PRO A 184 -5.73 -16.73 1.60
C PRO A 184 -6.10 -18.02 0.81
N THR A 185 -7.16 -18.68 1.18
CA THR A 185 -7.69 -19.86 0.45
C THR A 185 -8.21 -19.50 -0.94
N THR A 186 -8.90 -18.35 -1.08
CA THR A 186 -9.38 -17.85 -2.38
C THR A 186 -8.20 -17.49 -3.28
N ILE A 187 -7.17 -16.89 -2.72
CA ILE A 187 -5.93 -16.55 -3.45
C ILE A 187 -5.21 -17.83 -3.89
N MET A 188 -5.16 -18.85 -3.04
CA MET A 188 -4.57 -20.15 -3.43
C MET A 188 -5.34 -20.83 -4.56
N ASN A 189 -6.68 -20.72 -4.60
CA ASN A 189 -7.45 -21.24 -5.73
C ASN A 189 -7.07 -20.52 -7.03
N MET A 190 -7.00 -19.20 -7.01
CA MET A 190 -6.55 -18.39 -8.16
C MET A 190 -5.14 -18.79 -8.63
N ILE A 191 -4.22 -19.05 -7.69
CA ILE A 191 -2.87 -19.50 -8.01
C ILE A 191 -2.92 -20.91 -8.63
N ASN A 192 -3.70 -21.84 -8.06
CA ASN A 192 -3.85 -23.22 -8.57
C ASN A 192 -4.41 -23.27 -9.99
N ASP A 193 -5.25 -22.31 -10.38
CA ASP A 193 -5.82 -22.23 -11.73
C ASP A 193 -4.77 -21.84 -12.79
N LYS A 194 -3.66 -21.25 -12.35
CA LYS A 194 -2.61 -20.71 -13.25
C LYS A 194 -1.27 -21.43 -13.14
N VAL A 195 -1.05 -22.17 -12.08
CA VAL A 195 0.23 -22.77 -11.72
C VAL A 195 0.07 -24.27 -11.47
N VAL A 196 0.90 -25.06 -12.12
CA VAL A 196 0.99 -26.52 -11.84
C VAL A 196 2.06 -26.72 -10.77
N PHE A 197 1.70 -27.46 -9.72
CA PHE A 197 2.60 -27.75 -8.61
C PHE A 197 3.11 -29.19 -8.67
N ASP A 198 4.39 -29.37 -8.40
CA ASP A 198 5.06 -30.68 -8.45
C ASP A 198 4.86 -31.49 -7.17
N SER A 199 4.55 -30.84 -6.06
CA SER A 199 4.46 -31.51 -4.76
C SER A 199 3.57 -30.79 -3.74
N LEU A 200 3.06 -31.56 -2.77
CA LEU A 200 2.34 -31.00 -1.61
C LEU A 200 3.21 -30.07 -0.75
N GLU A 201 4.53 -30.32 -0.69
CA GLU A 201 5.47 -29.46 0.02
C GLU A 201 5.54 -28.08 -0.60
N GLN A 202 5.55 -28.01 -1.93
CA GLN A 202 5.53 -26.75 -2.68
C GLN A 202 4.23 -25.98 -2.42
N ILE A 203 3.07 -26.63 -2.47
CA ILE A 203 1.77 -26.04 -2.15
C ILE A 203 1.76 -25.48 -0.73
N ASN A 204 2.23 -26.24 0.26
CA ASN A 204 2.28 -25.80 1.66
C ASN A 204 3.20 -24.60 1.86
N THR A 205 4.33 -24.56 1.16
CA THR A 205 5.27 -23.44 1.20
C THR A 205 4.63 -22.18 0.64
N ILE A 206 3.94 -22.28 -0.50
CA ILE A 206 3.24 -21.15 -1.12
C ILE A 206 2.09 -20.67 -0.24
N MET A 207 1.26 -21.59 0.28
CA MET A 207 0.16 -21.26 1.19
C MET A 207 0.64 -20.48 2.42
N LYS A 208 1.76 -20.91 3.00
CA LYS A 208 2.39 -20.19 4.12
C LYS A 208 2.81 -18.78 3.71
N LEU A 209 3.51 -18.63 2.60
CA LEU A 209 3.96 -17.33 2.11
C LEU A 209 2.79 -16.41 1.73
N VAL A 210 1.74 -16.94 1.11
CA VAL A 210 0.49 -16.20 0.82
C VAL A 210 -0.15 -15.70 2.11
N SER A 211 -0.23 -16.54 3.14
CA SER A 211 -0.78 -16.15 4.44
C SER A 211 0.08 -15.09 5.13
N GLU A 212 1.40 -15.22 5.06
CA GLU A 212 2.33 -14.21 5.58
C GLU A 212 2.19 -12.88 4.83
N ALA A 213 2.10 -12.92 3.49
CA ALA A 213 1.89 -11.74 2.66
C ALA A 213 0.53 -11.06 2.94
N ALA A 214 -0.53 -11.84 3.11
CA ALA A 214 -1.86 -11.35 3.48
C ALA A 214 -1.85 -10.60 4.82
N ASN A 215 -1.04 -11.05 5.78
CA ASN A 215 -0.90 -10.41 7.09
C ASN A 215 0.04 -9.19 7.08
N ALA A 216 1.04 -9.18 6.21
CA ALA A 216 2.03 -8.11 6.14
C ALA A 216 1.58 -6.92 5.28
N LYS A 217 0.72 -7.17 4.28
CA LYS A 217 0.29 -6.15 3.33
C LYS A 217 -0.61 -5.10 3.98
N PRO A 218 -0.31 -3.78 3.83
CA PRO A 218 -1.24 -2.71 4.15
C PRO A 218 -2.52 -2.83 3.33
N ARG A 219 -3.67 -2.61 3.94
CA ARG A 219 -4.98 -2.72 3.27
C ARG A 219 -5.75 -1.40 3.30
N TRP A 220 -6.49 -1.12 2.24
CA TRP A 220 -7.25 0.13 2.10
C TRP A 220 -8.33 0.26 3.18
N PHE A 221 -9.13 -0.79 3.41
CA PHE A 221 -10.18 -0.80 4.43
C PHE A 221 -9.63 -0.80 5.87
N LEU A 222 -8.35 -1.14 6.07
CA LEU A 222 -7.63 -0.96 7.34
C LEU A 222 -6.90 0.39 7.41
N LYS A 223 -7.29 1.34 6.57
CA LYS A 223 -6.72 2.69 6.53
C LYS A 223 -5.19 2.72 6.46
N GLY A 224 -4.64 1.85 5.62
CA GLY A 224 -3.20 1.73 5.36
C GLY A 224 -2.42 0.91 6.39
N HIS A 225 -3.09 0.36 7.41
CA HIS A 225 -2.48 -0.60 8.32
C HIS A 225 -2.45 -2.00 7.70
N SER A 226 -1.47 -2.80 8.11
CA SER A 226 -1.49 -4.25 7.85
C SER A 226 -2.12 -4.99 9.04
N PRO A 227 -2.75 -6.17 8.82
CA PRO A 227 -3.28 -6.98 9.91
C PRO A 227 -2.28 -7.23 11.02
N ILE A 228 -1.02 -7.54 10.66
CA ILE A 228 0.04 -7.81 11.64
C ILE A 228 0.45 -6.55 12.44
N SER A 229 0.38 -5.36 11.83
CA SER A 229 0.67 -4.10 12.55
C SER A 229 -0.38 -3.82 13.62
N LEU A 230 -1.66 -3.97 13.30
CA LEU A 230 -2.76 -3.81 14.25
C LEU A 230 -2.68 -4.83 15.38
N PHE A 231 -2.45 -6.09 15.06
CA PHE A 231 -2.27 -7.12 16.08
C PHE A 231 -1.12 -6.81 17.05
N ARG A 232 0.00 -6.29 16.54
CA ARG A 232 1.13 -5.89 17.38
C ARG A 232 0.80 -4.70 18.28
N GLU A 233 0.02 -3.74 17.80
CA GLU A 233 -0.43 -2.59 18.58
C GLU A 233 -1.41 -3.02 19.68
N GLU A 234 -2.39 -3.84 19.36
CA GLU A 234 -3.33 -4.42 20.35
C GLU A 234 -2.59 -5.21 21.42
N LYS A 235 -1.62 -6.04 21.03
CA LYS A 235 -0.83 -6.82 21.97
C LYS A 235 -0.01 -5.95 22.93
N LYS A 236 0.48 -4.79 22.50
CA LYS A 236 1.17 -3.83 23.39
C LYS A 236 0.22 -3.18 24.40
N GLN A 237 -1.05 -3.01 24.05
CA GLN A 237 -2.07 -2.41 24.92
C GLN A 237 -2.67 -3.42 25.91
N LEU A 238 -2.57 -4.72 25.63
CA LEU A 238 -3.02 -5.75 26.55
C LEU A 238 -2.13 -5.73 27.79
N THR A 239 -2.71 -5.34 28.91
CA THR A 239 -2.07 -5.48 30.22
C THR A 239 -1.75 -6.96 30.42
N PRO A 240 -0.52 -7.34 30.82
CA PRO A 240 -0.21 -8.72 31.13
C PRO A 240 -1.23 -9.23 32.15
N LEU A 241 -1.88 -10.34 31.86
CA LEU A 241 -2.71 -11.01 32.85
C LEU A 241 -1.82 -11.22 34.09
N PRO A 242 -2.28 -10.89 35.30
CA PRO A 242 -1.51 -11.13 36.49
C PRO A 242 -1.09 -12.60 36.48
N GLU A 243 0.22 -12.84 36.54
CA GLU A 243 0.74 -14.19 36.65
C GLU A 243 -0.05 -14.90 37.76
N LYS A 244 -0.74 -16.00 37.43
CA LYS A 244 -1.33 -16.84 38.44
C LYS A 244 -0.19 -17.27 39.34
N GLN A 245 -0.15 -16.69 40.56
CA GLN A 245 0.79 -17.15 41.57
C GLN A 245 0.56 -18.67 41.74
N VAL A 246 1.46 -19.45 41.19
CA VAL A 246 1.44 -20.90 41.38
C VAL A 246 1.85 -21.13 42.84
N VAL A 247 0.85 -21.21 43.69
CA VAL A 247 1.08 -21.49 45.11
C VAL A 247 1.58 -22.91 45.21
N GLY A 248 2.82 -23.04 45.66
CA GLY A 248 3.44 -24.33 45.87
C GLY A 248 2.72 -25.12 46.99
N ARG A 249 2.72 -26.45 46.88
CA ARG A 249 2.04 -27.33 47.84
C ARG A 249 2.40 -27.02 49.31
N ASN A 250 3.61 -26.55 49.57
CA ASN A 250 4.12 -26.25 50.92
C ASN A 250 4.04 -24.78 51.32
N ASP A 251 3.63 -23.88 50.43
CA ASP A 251 3.51 -22.46 50.71
C ASP A 251 2.33 -22.16 51.60
N LEU A 252 2.31 -20.96 52.20
CA LEU A 252 1.14 -20.50 52.97
C LEU A 252 -0.07 -20.39 52.07
N CYS A 253 -1.22 -20.84 52.60
CA CYS A 253 -2.47 -20.82 51.83
C CYS A 253 -2.91 -19.39 51.54
N PRO A 254 -3.27 -19.03 50.30
CA PRO A 254 -3.67 -17.68 49.92
C PRO A 254 -5.00 -17.22 50.53
N CYS A 255 -5.74 -18.16 51.19
CA CYS A 255 -6.95 -17.84 51.94
C CYS A 255 -6.70 -17.11 53.27
N GLY A 256 -5.44 -16.87 53.64
CA GLY A 256 -5.09 -16.19 54.91
C GLY A 256 -5.17 -17.05 56.15
N SER A 257 -5.41 -18.36 56.04
CA SER A 257 -5.56 -19.27 57.22
C SER A 257 -4.25 -19.58 57.96
N GLY A 258 -3.09 -19.13 57.50
CA GLY A 258 -1.79 -19.45 58.06
C GLY A 258 -1.35 -20.92 57.90
N LYS A 259 -2.17 -21.77 57.28
CA LYS A 259 -1.84 -23.19 57.03
C LYS A 259 -1.18 -23.36 55.68
N LYS A 260 -0.37 -24.43 55.52
CA LYS A 260 0.20 -24.83 54.22
C LYS A 260 -0.91 -25.15 53.22
N TYR A 261 -0.76 -24.72 51.96
CA TYR A 261 -1.77 -24.86 50.88
C TYR A 261 -2.28 -26.31 50.78
N LYS A 262 -1.42 -27.32 50.84
CA LYS A 262 -1.78 -28.74 50.84
C LYS A 262 -2.68 -29.18 52.02
N LYS A 263 -2.68 -28.45 53.12
CA LYS A 263 -3.49 -28.75 54.31
C LYS A 263 -4.73 -27.84 54.44
N CYS A 264 -4.99 -27.01 53.48
CA CYS A 264 -6.10 -26.04 53.43
C CYS A 264 -6.92 -26.13 52.15
N CYS A 265 -6.69 -25.26 51.16
CA CYS A 265 -7.49 -25.14 49.97
C CYS A 265 -7.08 -26.06 48.79
N MET A 266 -6.05 -26.89 48.97
CA MET A 266 -5.62 -27.86 47.95
C MET A 266 -6.39 -29.20 48.02
N LYS A 267 -7.42 -29.35 48.90
CA LYS A 267 -8.20 -30.57 49.01
C LYS A 267 -9.14 -30.74 47.82
#